data_5ed60efa23bb03973c84d9fba7dd4c40
#
_entry.id   5ed60efa23bb03973c84d9fba7dd4c40
#
_cell.length_a   1.000
_cell.length_b   1.000
_cell.length_c   1.000
_cell.angle_alpha   90.00
_cell.angle_beta   90.00
_cell.angle_gamma   90.00
#
_symmetry.space_group_name_H-M   'P 1'
#
loop_
_entity.id
_entity.type
_entity.pdbx_description
1 polymer ?
#
loop_
_entity_poly.entity_id
_entity_poly.type
_entity_poly.pdbx_seq_one_letter_code
_entity_poly.pdbx_strand_id
1 'polypeptide(L)'
;MHRRQFIKGVALSVAAQVPLSMWAPARAAYPAKPVTILVPFAAGGAGDLLTRAIADYARNKRSIAVGVEYRPGAGATIAPSQVARAEPDGSTLGLYSVSPFLTVPHLQKVSYDTLKDFTYIAACAFIPLALYVPAESQHKDWESVLRFAKNNPGRFRWGTSGVRGVAHIAVEAALKKQDVKTTFVPFTGGAEAITAMLGGHIEAVVSADYGPHLAAGKVRLLVLTGTEKLAAYPDVPTFHQLGYPLSTEAIYGVYGPANLPADAVTYWEGVTREMMGSDEFRNVLTTVNGGPTYLSSGAFKQNVEDNYRKLGEAIADLGLKSK
;
A
#
# COMPACT_ATOMS: atom_id res chain seq x y z
N MET A 1 -91.25 -54.44 2.48
CA MET A 1 -90.84 -53.52 3.52
C MET A 1 -89.28 -53.53 3.59
N HIS A 2 -88.60 -52.62 2.90
CA HIS A 2 -87.11 -52.56 2.84
C HIS A 2 -86.65 -51.22 3.34
N ARG A 3 -85.92 -51.22 4.41
CA ARG A 3 -85.16 -50.07 4.93
C ARG A 3 -83.78 -49.97 4.25
N ARG A 4 -83.57 -48.91 3.46
CA ARG A 4 -82.26 -48.55 2.93
C ARG A 4 -81.58 -47.70 3.97
N GLN A 5 -80.41 -48.12 4.48
CA GLN A 5 -79.53 -47.31 5.29
C GLN A 5 -78.52 -46.58 4.39
N PHE A 6 -78.49 -45.27 4.45
CA PHE A 6 -77.50 -44.43 3.82
C PHE A 6 -76.25 -44.32 4.72
N ILE A 7 -75.14 -44.87 4.24
CA ILE A 7 -73.84 -44.65 4.88
C ILE A 7 -73.25 -43.41 4.26
N LYS A 8 -73.11 -42.34 5.05
CA LYS A 8 -72.37 -41.13 4.67
C LYS A 8 -70.87 -41.33 4.95
N GLY A 9 -70.08 -41.54 3.88
CA GLY A 9 -68.63 -41.56 3.99
C GLY A 9 -68.10 -40.13 4.15
N VAL A 10 -67.41 -39.86 5.31
CA VAL A 10 -66.66 -38.65 5.53
C VAL A 10 -65.26 -38.89 4.98
N ALA A 11 -64.91 -38.24 3.86
CA ALA A 11 -63.55 -38.21 3.33
C ALA A 11 -62.73 -37.20 4.14
N LEU A 12 -61.81 -37.66 4.97
CA LEU A 12 -60.80 -36.83 5.61
C LEU A 12 -59.69 -36.52 4.59
N SER A 13 -59.68 -35.31 4.06
CA SER A 13 -58.56 -34.81 3.26
C SER A 13 -57.41 -34.43 4.19
N VAL A 14 -56.38 -35.28 4.30
CA VAL A 14 -55.12 -34.93 4.95
C VAL A 14 -54.34 -34.05 3.97
N ALA A 15 -54.40 -32.76 4.15
CA ALA A 15 -53.53 -31.83 3.45
C ALA A 15 -52.08 -32.01 3.99
N ALA A 16 -51.24 -32.66 3.20
CA ALA A 16 -49.80 -32.74 3.46
C ALA A 16 -49.25 -31.34 3.34
N GLN A 17 -48.94 -30.72 4.47
CA GLN A 17 -48.14 -29.48 4.52
C GLN A 17 -46.70 -29.85 4.16
N VAL A 18 -46.32 -29.66 2.90
CA VAL A 18 -44.92 -29.66 2.49
C VAL A 18 -44.27 -28.39 3.05
N PRO A 19 -43.27 -28.50 3.96
CA PRO A 19 -42.58 -27.32 4.38
C PRO A 19 -41.91 -26.70 3.14
N LEU A 20 -42.27 -25.45 2.79
CA LEU A 20 -41.48 -24.64 1.88
C LEU A 20 -40.13 -24.42 2.59
N SER A 21 -39.21 -25.35 2.36
CA SER A 21 -37.80 -25.14 2.65
C SER A 21 -37.41 -23.91 1.85
N MET A 22 -37.21 -22.77 2.53
CA MET A 22 -36.68 -21.56 1.91
C MET A 22 -35.34 -21.96 1.30
N TRP A 23 -35.32 -22.12 -0.02
CA TRP A 23 -34.09 -22.19 -0.79
C TRP A 23 -33.45 -20.81 -0.72
N ALA A 24 -32.66 -20.56 0.34
CA ALA A 24 -31.71 -19.49 0.31
C ALA A 24 -30.73 -19.81 -0.83
N PRO A 25 -30.56 -18.92 -1.82
CA PRO A 25 -29.59 -19.16 -2.88
C PRO A 25 -28.25 -19.39 -2.21
N ALA A 26 -27.66 -20.56 -2.45
CA ALA A 26 -26.29 -20.83 -1.99
C ALA A 26 -25.40 -19.74 -2.57
N ARG A 27 -24.89 -18.85 -1.71
CA ARG A 27 -23.95 -17.81 -2.12
C ARG A 27 -22.74 -18.54 -2.67
N ALA A 28 -22.41 -18.26 -3.94
CA ALA A 28 -21.24 -18.86 -4.55
C ALA A 28 -20.02 -18.59 -3.65
N ALA A 29 -19.22 -19.62 -3.41
CA ALA A 29 -18.02 -19.47 -2.58
C ALA A 29 -17.10 -18.41 -3.20
N TYR A 30 -16.63 -17.47 -2.41
CA TYR A 30 -15.68 -16.47 -2.86
C TYR A 30 -14.29 -17.11 -3.10
N PRO A 31 -13.56 -16.75 -4.16
CA PRO A 31 -13.91 -15.81 -5.25
C PRO A 31 -14.71 -16.48 -6.37
N ALA A 32 -15.83 -15.88 -6.78
CA ALA A 32 -16.65 -16.36 -7.89
C ALA A 32 -16.23 -15.80 -9.26
N LYS A 33 -15.34 -14.81 -9.27
CA LYS A 33 -14.86 -14.09 -10.47
C LYS A 33 -13.34 -13.90 -10.41
N PRO A 34 -12.67 -13.66 -11.56
CA PRO A 34 -11.29 -13.17 -11.57
C PRO A 34 -11.16 -11.90 -10.71
N VAL A 35 -10.01 -11.77 -10.02
CA VAL A 35 -9.73 -10.61 -9.18
C VAL A 35 -8.68 -9.74 -9.86
N THR A 36 -8.85 -8.41 -9.78
CA THR A 36 -7.86 -7.44 -10.23
C THR A 36 -7.31 -6.68 -9.03
N ILE A 37 -5.98 -6.60 -8.92
CA ILE A 37 -5.30 -5.75 -7.91
C ILE A 37 -4.77 -4.51 -8.61
N LEU A 38 -5.26 -3.33 -8.21
CA LEU A 38 -4.82 -2.04 -8.72
C LEU A 38 -3.57 -1.58 -7.96
N VAL A 39 -2.51 -1.27 -8.70
CA VAL A 39 -1.22 -0.79 -8.16
C VAL A 39 -1.09 0.71 -8.38
N PRO A 40 -0.87 1.53 -7.34
CA PRO A 40 -0.84 2.99 -7.47
C PRO A 40 0.48 3.54 -8.05
N PHE A 41 1.40 2.67 -8.47
CA PHE A 41 2.72 3.01 -9.00
C PHE A 41 2.94 2.38 -10.39
N ALA A 42 3.97 2.84 -11.10
CA ALA A 42 4.42 2.20 -12.33
C ALA A 42 5.05 0.82 -12.05
N ALA A 43 5.07 -0.03 -13.07
CA ALA A 43 5.71 -1.35 -13.01
C ALA A 43 7.22 -1.25 -12.72
N GLY A 44 7.79 -2.30 -12.12
CA GLY A 44 9.23 -2.46 -11.87
C GLY A 44 9.71 -1.95 -10.50
N GLY A 45 8.86 -1.28 -9.71
CA GLY A 45 9.18 -0.87 -8.35
C GLY A 45 8.81 -1.90 -7.27
N ALA A 46 9.10 -1.56 -6.02
CA ALA A 46 8.83 -2.43 -4.86
C ALA A 46 7.34 -2.81 -4.73
N GLY A 47 6.43 -1.87 -4.99
CA GLY A 47 4.99 -2.14 -4.98
C GLY A 47 4.58 -3.16 -6.04
N ASP A 48 5.20 -3.13 -7.23
CA ASP A 48 4.98 -4.13 -8.28
C ASP A 48 5.43 -5.51 -7.83
N LEU A 49 6.64 -5.63 -7.31
CA LEU A 49 7.21 -6.91 -6.85
C LEU A 49 6.33 -7.55 -5.76
N LEU A 50 5.90 -6.77 -4.78
CA LEU A 50 4.99 -7.24 -3.73
C LEU A 50 3.62 -7.65 -4.28
N THR A 51 3.03 -6.85 -5.19
CA THR A 51 1.72 -7.18 -5.78
C THR A 51 1.79 -8.45 -6.61
N ARG A 52 2.86 -8.64 -7.39
CA ARG A 52 3.08 -9.87 -8.15
C ARG A 52 3.22 -11.07 -7.23
N ALA A 53 3.94 -10.96 -6.13
CA ALA A 53 4.05 -12.04 -5.15
C ALA A 53 2.67 -12.47 -4.62
N ILE A 54 1.80 -11.50 -4.27
CA ILE A 54 0.42 -11.77 -3.83
C ILE A 54 -0.38 -12.46 -4.94
N ALA A 55 -0.32 -11.91 -6.16
CA ALA A 55 -1.08 -12.41 -7.30
C ALA A 55 -0.61 -13.82 -7.73
N ASP A 56 0.72 -14.05 -7.77
CA ASP A 56 1.30 -15.34 -8.14
C ASP A 56 1.01 -16.40 -7.09
N TYR A 57 1.09 -16.05 -5.80
CA TYR A 57 0.70 -16.98 -4.73
C TYR A 57 -0.77 -17.39 -4.87
N ALA A 58 -1.67 -16.44 -5.05
CA ALA A 58 -3.09 -16.70 -5.22
C ALA A 58 -3.37 -17.56 -6.47
N ARG A 59 -2.72 -17.28 -7.60
CA ARG A 59 -2.84 -18.10 -8.83
C ARG A 59 -2.34 -19.53 -8.62
N ASN A 60 -1.16 -19.67 -8.04
CA ASN A 60 -0.47 -20.96 -7.97
C ASN A 60 -0.97 -21.87 -6.84
N LYS A 61 -1.37 -21.27 -5.71
CA LYS A 61 -1.77 -22.04 -4.50
C LYS A 61 -3.28 -22.07 -4.27
N ARG A 62 -4.04 -21.15 -4.88
CA ARG A 62 -5.49 -21.07 -4.70
C ARG A 62 -6.28 -21.19 -6.02
N SER A 63 -5.56 -21.35 -7.15
CA SER A 63 -6.14 -21.56 -8.49
C SER A 63 -7.15 -20.47 -8.89
N ILE A 64 -6.94 -19.23 -8.47
CA ILE A 64 -7.76 -18.09 -8.86
C ILE A 64 -7.06 -17.22 -9.90
N ALA A 65 -7.83 -16.72 -10.86
CA ALA A 65 -7.31 -15.74 -11.81
C ALA A 65 -7.14 -14.38 -11.12
N VAL A 66 -5.88 -13.90 -11.01
CA VAL A 66 -5.57 -12.58 -10.47
C VAL A 66 -4.83 -11.75 -11.51
N GLY A 67 -5.41 -10.63 -11.91
CA GLY A 67 -4.77 -9.62 -12.75
C GLY A 67 -4.07 -8.55 -11.90
N VAL A 68 -3.02 -7.94 -12.45
CA VAL A 68 -2.34 -6.77 -11.86
C VAL A 68 -2.43 -5.62 -12.84
N GLU A 69 -3.00 -4.50 -12.41
CA GLU A 69 -3.17 -3.31 -13.23
C GLU A 69 -2.53 -2.08 -12.57
N TYR A 70 -1.79 -1.31 -13.34
CA TYR A 70 -1.09 -0.12 -12.85
C TYR A 70 -1.92 1.14 -13.09
N ARG A 71 -2.11 1.93 -12.04
CA ARG A 71 -2.85 3.21 -12.06
C ARG A 71 -2.04 4.30 -11.35
N PRO A 72 -0.85 4.67 -11.89
CA PRO A 72 0.02 5.70 -11.31
C PRO A 72 -0.57 7.10 -11.50
N GLY A 73 -0.06 8.06 -10.74
CA GLY A 73 -0.35 9.48 -10.91
C GLY A 73 -1.11 10.12 -9.73
N ALA A 74 -1.23 11.44 -9.77
CA ALA A 74 -1.89 12.27 -8.76
C ALA A 74 -1.44 12.00 -7.30
N GLY A 75 -0.15 11.75 -7.06
CA GLY A 75 0.34 11.36 -5.74
C GLY A 75 -0.09 9.96 -5.32
N ALA A 76 -0.24 9.04 -6.28
CA ALA A 76 -0.70 7.66 -6.11
C ALA A 76 -2.21 7.52 -5.74
N THR A 77 -3.03 8.57 -5.93
CA THR A 77 -4.46 8.57 -5.54
C THR A 77 -5.40 8.01 -6.60
N ILE A 78 -4.94 7.76 -7.84
CA ILE A 78 -5.79 7.25 -8.93
C ILE A 78 -6.30 5.84 -8.61
N ALA A 79 -5.42 4.91 -8.20
CA ALA A 79 -5.83 3.56 -7.84
C ALA A 79 -6.83 3.53 -6.66
N PRO A 80 -6.58 4.19 -5.50
CA PRO A 80 -7.56 4.28 -4.43
C PRO A 80 -8.90 4.89 -4.86
N SER A 81 -8.87 5.92 -5.70
CA SER A 81 -10.11 6.54 -6.22
C SER A 81 -10.96 5.56 -7.05
N GLN A 82 -10.33 4.63 -7.76
CA GLN A 82 -11.04 3.60 -8.51
C GLN A 82 -11.54 2.48 -7.60
N VAL A 83 -10.72 2.01 -6.65
CA VAL A 83 -11.13 0.99 -5.67
C VAL A 83 -12.31 1.48 -4.83
N ALA A 84 -12.30 2.73 -4.35
CA ALA A 84 -13.40 3.29 -3.56
C ALA A 84 -14.76 3.26 -4.25
N ARG A 85 -14.78 3.21 -5.59
CA ARG A 85 -16.01 3.18 -6.41
C ARG A 85 -16.31 1.80 -6.99
N ALA A 86 -15.47 0.81 -6.71
CA ALA A 86 -15.68 -0.55 -7.21
C ALA A 86 -16.83 -1.23 -6.47
N GLU A 87 -17.43 -2.22 -7.13
CA GLU A 87 -18.42 -3.08 -6.47
C GLU A 87 -17.78 -3.81 -5.28
N PRO A 88 -18.46 -3.88 -4.13
CA PRO A 88 -17.93 -4.53 -2.93
C PRO A 88 -18.06 -6.05 -2.99
N ASP A 89 -17.75 -6.66 -4.13
CA ASP A 89 -17.82 -8.12 -4.35
C ASP A 89 -16.46 -8.81 -4.26
N GLY A 90 -15.39 -8.04 -4.02
CA GLY A 90 -14.02 -8.52 -3.92
C GLY A 90 -13.33 -8.81 -5.25
N SER A 91 -13.96 -8.51 -6.40
CA SER A 91 -13.32 -8.63 -7.72
C SER A 91 -12.29 -7.54 -8.02
N THR A 92 -12.38 -6.40 -7.32
CA THR A 92 -11.42 -5.30 -7.43
C THR A 92 -10.82 -5.00 -6.06
N LEU A 93 -9.52 -5.14 -5.96
CA LEU A 93 -8.71 -4.83 -4.78
C LEU A 93 -7.63 -3.81 -5.14
N GLY A 94 -6.93 -3.31 -4.15
CA GLY A 94 -5.80 -2.41 -4.34
C GLY A 94 -4.59 -2.81 -3.51
N LEU A 95 -3.41 -2.48 -4.00
CA LEU A 95 -2.20 -2.48 -3.20
C LEU A 95 -2.20 -1.22 -2.32
N TYR A 96 -2.24 -1.43 -1.00
CA TYR A 96 -2.06 -0.35 -0.04
C TYR A 96 -0.62 0.14 -0.02
N SER A 97 -0.47 1.43 0.07
CA SER A 97 0.77 2.13 0.41
C SER A 97 0.45 3.37 1.23
N VAL A 98 1.37 3.84 2.04
CA VAL A 98 1.11 4.89 3.05
C VAL A 98 0.65 6.21 2.44
N SER A 99 1.31 6.67 1.37
CA SER A 99 1.15 8.04 0.87
C SER A 99 -0.28 8.44 0.48
N PRO A 100 -1.00 7.70 -0.39
CA PRO A 100 -2.33 8.10 -0.82
C PRO A 100 -3.38 8.06 0.29
N PHE A 101 -3.13 7.34 1.37
CA PHE A 101 -4.08 7.22 2.48
C PHE A 101 -3.75 8.14 3.64
N LEU A 102 -2.47 8.36 3.97
CA LEU A 102 -2.06 9.00 5.21
C LEU A 102 -1.49 10.41 5.07
N THR A 103 -0.99 10.81 3.89
CA THR A 103 -0.42 12.17 3.70
C THR A 103 -1.18 12.98 2.67
N VAL A 104 -1.40 12.43 1.49
CA VAL A 104 -2.02 13.16 0.37
C VAL A 104 -3.40 13.73 0.72
N PRO A 105 -4.31 13.03 1.45
CA PRO A 105 -5.61 13.60 1.83
C PRO A 105 -5.53 14.82 2.75
N HIS A 106 -4.44 14.99 3.49
CA HIS A 106 -4.22 16.18 4.32
C HIS A 106 -3.66 17.38 3.54
N LEU A 107 -3.14 17.13 2.34
CA LEU A 107 -2.39 18.11 1.54
C LEU A 107 -3.13 18.57 0.28
N GLN A 108 -4.08 17.78 -0.19
CA GLN A 108 -4.91 18.11 -1.36
C GLN A 108 -6.26 17.39 -1.29
N LYS A 109 -7.24 17.89 -2.04
CA LYS A 109 -8.54 17.24 -2.18
C LYS A 109 -8.36 15.92 -2.95
N VAL A 110 -8.88 14.84 -2.38
CA VAL A 110 -9.00 13.52 -3.00
C VAL A 110 -10.49 13.16 -3.17
N SER A 111 -10.80 12.15 -3.97
CA SER A 111 -12.19 11.74 -4.27
C SER A 111 -12.67 10.58 -3.41
N TYR A 112 -12.01 10.30 -2.30
CA TYR A 112 -12.34 9.26 -1.33
C TYR A 112 -12.06 9.72 0.10
N ASP A 113 -12.67 9.06 1.06
CA ASP A 113 -12.42 9.20 2.50
C ASP A 113 -11.60 7.99 2.98
N THR A 114 -10.36 8.21 3.42
CA THR A 114 -9.46 7.16 3.91
C THR A 114 -10.11 6.30 5.00
N LEU A 115 -10.92 6.86 5.86
CA LEU A 115 -11.47 6.18 7.04
C LEU A 115 -12.79 5.46 6.78
N LYS A 116 -13.48 5.76 5.65
CA LYS A 116 -14.84 5.27 5.39
C LYS A 116 -14.97 4.45 4.11
N ASP A 117 -14.20 4.76 3.06
CA ASP A 117 -14.46 4.21 1.73
C ASP A 117 -13.70 2.91 1.44
N PHE A 118 -13.01 2.36 2.45
CA PHE A 118 -12.17 1.17 2.28
C PHE A 118 -12.36 0.12 3.37
N THR A 119 -12.17 -1.13 2.95
CA THR A 119 -11.93 -2.27 3.82
C THR A 119 -10.45 -2.62 3.75
N TYR A 120 -9.70 -2.39 4.83
CA TYR A 120 -8.30 -2.80 4.95
C TYR A 120 -8.26 -4.28 5.27
N ILE A 121 -7.63 -5.09 4.40
CA ILE A 121 -7.70 -6.55 4.50
C ILE A 121 -6.51 -7.10 5.30
N ALA A 122 -5.30 -6.93 4.80
CA ALA A 122 -4.10 -7.36 5.51
C ALA A 122 -2.88 -6.55 5.07
N ALA A 123 -2.00 -6.18 6.02
CA ALA A 123 -0.64 -5.77 5.69
C ALA A 123 0.29 -6.99 5.61
N CYS A 124 1.31 -6.94 4.76
CA CYS A 124 2.25 -8.05 4.57
C CYS A 124 3.73 -7.65 4.64
N ALA A 125 4.05 -6.40 4.40
CA ALA A 125 5.43 -5.94 4.36
C ALA A 125 5.58 -4.51 4.83
N PHE A 126 6.74 -4.19 5.36
CA PHE A 126 7.25 -2.84 5.43
C PHE A 126 8.53 -2.72 4.61
N ILE A 127 8.78 -1.54 4.03
CA ILE A 127 10.01 -1.24 3.34
C ILE A 127 10.52 0.11 3.86
N PRO A 128 11.72 0.18 4.43
CA PRO A 128 12.31 1.44 4.82
C PRO A 128 12.48 2.35 3.60
N LEU A 129 11.98 3.57 3.71
CA LEU A 129 12.19 4.59 2.69
C LEU A 129 13.60 5.18 2.90
N ALA A 130 14.36 5.32 1.83
CA ALA A 130 15.71 5.86 1.88
C ALA A 130 15.88 7.03 0.92
N LEU A 131 16.67 8.03 1.30
CA LEU A 131 17.28 8.94 0.36
C LEU A 131 18.63 8.35 -0.06
N TYR A 132 18.81 8.20 -1.37
CA TYR A 132 19.98 7.60 -1.97
C TYR A 132 20.43 8.37 -3.22
N VAL A 133 21.69 8.16 -3.58
CA VAL A 133 22.41 8.81 -4.68
C VAL A 133 23.11 7.76 -5.54
N PRO A 134 23.59 8.08 -6.75
CA PRO A 134 24.51 7.22 -7.49
C PRO A 134 25.72 6.83 -6.63
N ALA A 135 26.21 5.59 -6.75
CA ALA A 135 27.36 5.11 -5.96
C ALA A 135 28.59 6.02 -6.07
N GLU A 136 28.80 6.58 -7.28
CA GLU A 136 29.92 7.49 -7.59
C GLU A 136 29.68 8.93 -7.17
N SER A 137 28.51 9.26 -6.57
CA SER A 137 28.19 10.62 -6.13
C SER A 137 29.25 11.17 -5.17
N GLN A 138 29.50 12.47 -5.26
CA GLN A 138 30.30 13.21 -4.28
C GLN A 138 29.69 13.20 -2.86
N HIS A 139 28.38 12.99 -2.77
CA HIS A 139 27.65 12.92 -1.50
C HIS A 139 27.82 11.53 -0.88
N LYS A 140 28.50 11.47 0.27
CA LYS A 140 28.81 10.20 0.96
C LYS A 140 27.86 9.90 2.12
N ASP A 141 27.21 10.92 2.65
CA ASP A 141 26.32 10.88 3.79
C ASP A 141 25.27 12.01 3.71
N TRP A 142 24.28 11.98 4.59
CA TRP A 142 23.24 13.02 4.68
C TRP A 142 23.81 14.41 4.99
N GLU A 143 24.84 14.48 5.84
CA GLU A 143 25.46 15.76 6.19
C GLU A 143 26.14 16.42 4.99
N SER A 144 26.75 15.64 4.10
CA SER A 144 27.37 16.19 2.88
C SER A 144 26.32 16.80 1.94
N VAL A 145 25.10 16.23 1.90
CA VAL A 145 23.96 16.82 1.18
C VAL A 145 23.57 18.16 1.80
N LEU A 146 23.43 18.20 3.12
CA LEU A 146 23.07 19.43 3.84
C LEU A 146 24.12 20.53 3.63
N ARG A 147 25.43 20.22 3.76
CA ARG A 147 26.52 21.15 3.49
C ARG A 147 26.51 21.66 2.06
N PHE A 148 26.31 20.79 1.09
CA PHE A 148 26.21 21.18 -0.31
C PHE A 148 25.01 22.11 -0.56
N ALA A 149 23.83 21.74 -0.08
CA ALA A 149 22.60 22.53 -0.28
C ALA A 149 22.66 23.90 0.43
N LYS A 150 23.35 23.99 1.56
CA LYS A 150 23.59 25.25 2.29
C LYS A 150 24.48 26.21 1.49
N ASN A 151 25.54 25.67 0.87
CA ASN A 151 26.48 26.44 0.07
C ASN A 151 25.98 26.73 -1.35
N ASN A 152 25.01 25.96 -1.83
CA ASN A 152 24.45 26.03 -3.17
C ASN A 152 22.91 25.96 -3.16
N PRO A 153 22.22 26.98 -2.66
CA PRO A 153 20.78 26.98 -2.53
C PRO A 153 20.06 26.62 -3.83
N GLY A 154 19.15 25.65 -3.80
CA GLY A 154 18.37 25.18 -4.94
C GLY A 154 19.14 24.30 -5.95
N ARG A 155 20.43 24.09 -5.78
CA ARG A 155 21.23 23.29 -6.74
C ARG A 155 21.12 21.76 -6.52
N PHE A 156 20.81 21.33 -5.31
CA PHE A 156 20.56 19.91 -5.05
C PHE A 156 19.15 19.54 -5.51
N ARG A 157 19.06 18.78 -6.60
CA ARG A 157 17.79 18.30 -7.18
C ARG A 157 17.54 16.88 -6.70
N TRP A 158 16.36 16.62 -6.23
CA TRP A 158 15.98 15.30 -5.76
C TRP A 158 14.54 14.97 -6.15
N GLY A 159 14.21 13.69 -6.25
CA GLY A 159 12.88 13.24 -6.65
C GLY A 159 12.35 12.09 -5.83
N THR A 160 11.06 11.82 -5.99
CA THR A 160 10.36 10.67 -5.40
C THR A 160 9.21 10.24 -6.29
N SER A 161 8.69 9.04 -6.04
CA SER A 161 7.56 8.42 -6.75
C SER A 161 6.19 9.07 -6.50
N GLY A 162 6.11 10.22 -5.85
CA GLY A 162 4.81 10.86 -5.60
C GLY A 162 4.94 12.22 -4.95
N VAL A 163 4.37 13.24 -5.60
CA VAL A 163 4.22 14.57 -5.01
C VAL A 163 3.36 14.47 -3.76
N ARG A 164 3.78 15.13 -2.67
CA ARG A 164 3.09 15.14 -1.37
C ARG A 164 2.95 13.75 -0.71
N GLY A 165 3.66 12.76 -1.22
CA GLY A 165 3.77 11.45 -0.57
C GLY A 165 4.60 11.53 0.71
N VAL A 166 4.56 10.46 1.52
CA VAL A 166 5.23 10.40 2.82
C VAL A 166 6.74 10.66 2.73
N ALA A 167 7.41 10.12 1.70
CA ALA A 167 8.84 10.36 1.47
C ALA A 167 9.14 11.84 1.17
N HIS A 168 8.31 12.47 0.30
CA HIS A 168 8.42 13.89 -0.01
C HIS A 168 8.31 14.73 1.26
N ILE A 169 7.25 14.55 2.03
CA ILE A 169 6.96 15.36 3.21
C ILE A 169 8.03 15.18 4.30
N ALA A 170 8.53 13.95 4.48
CA ALA A 170 9.57 13.67 5.46
C ALA A 170 10.88 14.42 5.12
N VAL A 171 11.30 14.38 3.85
CA VAL A 171 12.50 15.09 3.40
C VAL A 171 12.31 16.60 3.45
N GLU A 172 11.17 17.14 2.98
CA GLU A 172 10.86 18.57 3.08
C GLU A 172 10.89 19.07 4.53
N ALA A 173 10.31 18.30 5.47
CA ALA A 173 10.33 18.61 6.89
C ALA A 173 11.77 18.64 7.46
N ALA A 174 12.60 17.66 7.07
CA ALA A 174 14.00 17.60 7.46
C ALA A 174 14.81 18.80 6.91
N LEU A 175 14.63 19.12 5.63
CA LEU A 175 15.30 20.26 4.98
C LEU A 175 14.87 21.60 5.60
N LYS A 176 13.58 21.77 5.88
CA LYS A 176 13.05 22.97 6.56
C LYS A 176 13.67 23.13 7.95
N LYS A 177 13.81 22.04 8.72
CA LYS A 177 14.46 22.08 10.05
C LYS A 177 15.93 22.49 9.95
N GLN A 178 16.62 22.20 8.85
CA GLN A 178 18.02 22.53 8.61
C GLN A 178 18.21 23.88 7.92
N ASP A 179 17.12 24.58 7.59
CA ASP A 179 17.13 25.86 6.84
C ASP A 179 17.94 25.77 5.54
N VAL A 180 17.72 24.70 4.75
CA VAL A 180 18.37 24.51 3.45
C VAL A 180 17.34 24.50 2.33
N LYS A 181 17.74 25.04 1.15
CA LYS A 181 16.91 25.09 -0.05
C LYS A 181 17.41 24.10 -1.08
N THR A 182 16.52 23.27 -1.56
CA THR A 182 16.76 22.26 -2.61
C THR A 182 15.69 22.39 -3.71
N THR A 183 15.83 21.62 -4.79
CA THR A 183 14.83 21.57 -5.87
C THR A 183 14.21 20.18 -5.91
N PHE A 184 12.92 20.09 -5.62
CA PHE A 184 12.15 18.85 -5.78
C PHE A 184 11.71 18.67 -7.24
N VAL A 185 11.88 17.45 -7.77
CA VAL A 185 11.45 17.05 -9.12
C VAL A 185 10.46 15.88 -8.98
N PRO A 186 9.20 16.06 -9.43
CA PRO A 186 8.18 15.00 -9.33
C PRO A 186 8.36 13.92 -10.40
N PHE A 187 8.09 12.67 -10.02
CA PHE A 187 8.03 11.50 -10.91
C PHE A 187 6.76 10.69 -10.67
N THR A 188 6.37 9.88 -11.64
CA THR A 188 5.17 9.01 -11.55
C THR A 188 5.47 7.68 -10.84
N GLY A 189 6.74 7.30 -10.72
CA GLY A 189 7.20 6.08 -10.08
C GLY A 189 8.67 6.10 -9.72
N GLY A 190 9.08 5.22 -8.81
CA GLY A 190 10.47 5.11 -8.37
C GLY A 190 11.44 4.71 -9.48
N ALA A 191 11.03 3.80 -10.36
CA ALA A 191 11.84 3.36 -11.49
C ALA A 191 12.20 4.55 -12.45
N GLU A 192 11.25 5.44 -12.72
CA GLU A 192 11.47 6.64 -13.51
C GLU A 192 12.45 7.60 -12.81
N ALA A 193 12.24 7.84 -11.50
CA ALA A 193 13.11 8.69 -10.71
C ALA A 193 14.55 8.16 -10.66
N ILE A 194 14.73 6.84 -10.47
CA ILE A 194 16.05 6.19 -10.47
C ILE A 194 16.73 6.34 -11.81
N THR A 195 16.01 6.13 -12.90
CA THR A 195 16.55 6.31 -14.26
C THR A 195 17.04 7.76 -14.46
N ALA A 196 16.27 8.74 -14.04
CA ALA A 196 16.65 10.15 -14.10
C ALA A 196 17.89 10.46 -13.24
N MET A 197 17.98 9.86 -12.04
CA MET A 197 19.14 10.01 -11.15
C MET A 197 20.40 9.38 -11.76
N LEU A 198 20.33 8.15 -12.23
CA LEU A 198 21.46 7.46 -12.84
C LEU A 198 21.90 8.12 -14.15
N GLY A 199 20.98 8.82 -14.85
CA GLY A 199 21.26 9.65 -16.01
C GLY A 199 21.78 11.05 -15.69
N GLY A 200 21.96 11.42 -14.41
CA GLY A 200 22.50 12.71 -13.98
C GLY A 200 21.52 13.89 -14.08
N HIS A 201 20.22 13.63 -14.30
CA HIS A 201 19.20 14.68 -14.34
C HIS A 201 18.82 15.21 -12.97
N ILE A 202 18.94 14.39 -11.93
CA ILE A 202 18.78 14.76 -10.52
C ILE A 202 19.90 14.11 -9.69
N GLU A 203 20.19 14.65 -8.50
CA GLU A 203 21.27 14.20 -7.64
C GLU A 203 20.87 13.03 -6.75
N ALA A 204 19.58 12.96 -6.34
CA ALA A 204 19.11 11.96 -5.39
C ALA A 204 17.67 11.53 -5.64
N VAL A 205 17.33 10.34 -5.17
CA VAL A 205 15.95 9.83 -5.09
C VAL A 205 15.63 9.47 -3.65
N VAL A 206 14.36 9.67 -3.26
CA VAL A 206 13.83 9.12 -2.02
C VAL A 206 12.64 8.20 -2.34
N SER A 207 12.81 6.91 -2.09
CA SER A 207 11.77 5.91 -2.33
C SER A 207 12.09 4.59 -1.64
N ALA A 208 11.22 3.58 -1.83
CA ALA A 208 11.44 2.19 -1.41
C ALA A 208 12.09 1.33 -2.53
N ASP A 209 12.39 1.91 -3.69
CA ASP A 209 12.75 1.15 -4.91
C ASP A 209 14.27 0.91 -5.08
N TYR A 210 15.06 1.23 -4.07
CA TYR A 210 16.52 1.16 -4.13
C TYR A 210 17.10 -0.26 -4.11
N GLY A 211 16.35 -1.26 -3.63
CA GLY A 211 16.86 -2.61 -3.33
C GLY A 211 17.70 -3.24 -4.45
N PRO A 212 17.15 -3.46 -5.65
CA PRO A 212 17.88 -4.06 -6.76
C PRO A 212 19.13 -3.26 -7.18
N HIS A 213 19.05 -1.93 -7.12
CA HIS A 213 20.15 -1.02 -7.50
C HIS A 213 21.26 -1.00 -6.43
N LEU A 214 20.87 -1.14 -5.16
CA LEU A 214 21.81 -1.24 -4.05
C LEU A 214 22.58 -2.57 -4.10
N ALA A 215 21.88 -3.69 -4.34
CA ALA A 215 22.49 -4.98 -4.53
C ALA A 215 23.46 -5.01 -5.75
N ALA A 216 23.14 -4.24 -6.79
CA ALA A 216 24.00 -4.10 -7.98
C ALA A 216 25.15 -3.08 -7.79
N GLY A 217 25.30 -2.47 -6.61
CA GLY A 217 26.35 -1.48 -6.32
C GLY A 217 26.19 -0.15 -7.08
N LYS A 218 25.00 0.13 -7.66
CA LYS A 218 24.73 1.33 -8.46
C LYS A 218 24.35 2.55 -7.64
N VAL A 219 23.88 2.35 -6.42
CA VAL A 219 23.44 3.42 -5.54
C VAL A 219 24.03 3.30 -4.15
N ARG A 220 24.07 4.42 -3.41
CA ARG A 220 24.47 4.51 -2.01
C ARG A 220 23.33 5.14 -1.20
N LEU A 221 22.96 4.50 -0.09
CA LEU A 221 22.02 5.05 0.88
C LEU A 221 22.71 6.14 1.70
N LEU A 222 22.04 7.27 1.90
CA LEU A 222 22.54 8.38 2.74
C LEU A 222 21.81 8.49 4.06
N VAL A 223 20.49 8.20 4.06
CA VAL A 223 19.64 8.25 5.25
C VAL A 223 18.34 7.47 4.99
N LEU A 224 17.83 6.83 6.03
CA LEU A 224 16.49 6.24 6.04
C LEU A 224 15.50 7.25 6.62
N THR A 225 14.32 7.40 5.99
CA THR A 225 13.33 8.38 6.47
C THR A 225 12.45 7.87 7.60
N GLY A 226 12.61 6.61 8.01
CA GLY A 226 11.81 5.93 9.04
C GLY A 226 12.47 5.87 10.42
N THR A 227 12.01 4.92 11.21
CA THR A 227 12.51 4.59 12.56
C THR A 227 13.45 3.39 12.51
N GLU A 228 13.20 2.43 11.64
CA GLU A 228 13.90 1.16 11.57
C GLU A 228 15.18 1.25 10.74
N LYS A 229 16.25 0.64 11.25
CA LYS A 229 17.50 0.46 10.52
C LYS A 229 17.44 -0.72 9.58
N LEU A 230 18.20 -0.65 8.50
CA LEU A 230 18.54 -1.81 7.70
C LEU A 230 19.70 -2.57 8.37
N ALA A 231 19.45 -3.83 8.74
CA ALA A 231 20.47 -4.65 9.40
C ALA A 231 21.75 -4.82 8.56
N ALA A 232 21.61 -4.87 7.23
CA ALA A 232 22.74 -4.96 6.30
C ALA A 232 23.50 -3.62 6.13
N TYR A 233 22.94 -2.49 6.60
CA TYR A 233 23.53 -1.15 6.47
C TYR A 233 23.43 -0.39 7.79
N PRO A 234 24.06 -0.86 8.88
CA PRO A 234 23.90 -0.34 10.23
C PRO A 234 24.42 1.11 10.39
N ASP A 235 25.33 1.55 9.52
CA ASP A 235 25.92 2.88 9.53
C ASP A 235 25.01 3.94 8.87
N VAL A 236 23.99 3.55 8.13
CA VAL A 236 23.02 4.48 7.54
C VAL A 236 22.08 4.96 8.64
N PRO A 237 22.08 6.27 8.97
CA PRO A 237 21.24 6.81 10.04
C PRO A 237 19.78 6.85 9.62
N THR A 238 18.87 6.91 10.62
CA THR A 238 17.44 7.15 10.39
C THR A 238 17.07 8.59 10.74
N PHE A 239 16.01 9.11 10.14
CA PHE A 239 15.45 10.42 10.51
C PHE A 239 15.06 10.48 11.98
N HIS A 240 14.57 9.37 12.53
CA HIS A 240 14.30 9.27 13.97
C HIS A 240 15.55 9.51 14.81
N GLN A 241 16.66 8.85 14.51
CA GLN A 241 17.95 9.03 15.22
C GLN A 241 18.51 10.45 15.07
N LEU A 242 18.26 11.08 13.93
CA LEU A 242 18.67 12.48 13.67
C LEU A 242 17.69 13.50 14.27
N GLY A 243 16.63 13.05 14.95
CA GLY A 243 15.65 13.90 15.62
C GLY A 243 14.77 14.72 14.65
N TYR A 244 14.53 14.21 13.42
CA TYR A 244 13.62 14.88 12.49
C TYR A 244 12.15 14.63 12.87
N PRO A 245 11.25 15.61 12.59
CA PRO A 245 9.88 15.59 13.11
C PRO A 245 8.98 14.53 12.46
N LEU A 246 9.33 14.09 11.26
CA LEU A 246 8.62 13.03 10.54
C LEU A 246 9.55 11.86 10.26
N SER A 247 9.17 10.71 10.80
CA SER A 247 9.83 9.42 10.56
C SER A 247 8.76 8.43 10.12
N THR A 248 8.85 7.93 8.90
CA THR A 248 7.81 7.10 8.30
C THR A 248 8.38 5.98 7.46
N GLU A 249 7.67 4.86 7.43
CA GLU A 249 7.99 3.68 6.65
C GLU A 249 6.90 3.40 5.63
N ALA A 250 7.24 2.74 4.54
CA ALA A 250 6.26 2.27 3.59
C ALA A 250 5.71 0.92 4.04
N ILE A 251 4.48 0.89 4.56
CA ILE A 251 3.73 -0.34 4.79
C ILE A 251 2.96 -0.67 3.51
N TYR A 252 2.99 -1.95 3.14
CA TYR A 252 2.28 -2.51 2.00
C TYR A 252 1.31 -3.60 2.45
N GLY A 253 0.18 -3.67 1.76
CA GLY A 253 -0.87 -4.63 2.07
C GLY A 253 -1.96 -4.64 1.01
N VAL A 254 -3.03 -5.35 1.28
CA VAL A 254 -4.20 -5.46 0.39
C VAL A 254 -5.39 -4.76 1.04
N TYR A 255 -6.12 -4.02 0.24
CA TYR A 255 -7.38 -3.38 0.63
C TYR A 255 -8.40 -3.48 -0.50
N GLY A 256 -9.65 -3.26 -0.18
CA GLY A 256 -10.74 -3.19 -1.16
C GLY A 256 -11.70 -2.05 -0.86
N PRO A 257 -12.80 -1.93 -1.63
CA PRO A 257 -13.85 -0.95 -1.36
C PRO A 257 -14.49 -1.18 0.02
N ALA A 258 -15.21 -0.18 0.52
CA ALA A 258 -15.97 -0.31 1.75
C ALA A 258 -16.98 -1.47 1.67
N ASN A 259 -17.31 -2.05 2.81
CA ASN A 259 -18.33 -3.10 2.94
C ASN A 259 -18.03 -4.39 2.15
N LEU A 260 -16.76 -4.76 1.99
CA LEU A 260 -16.42 -6.08 1.48
C LEU A 260 -17.09 -7.19 2.31
N PRO A 261 -17.59 -8.27 1.68
CA PRO A 261 -18.09 -9.43 2.39
C PRO A 261 -17.03 -10.06 3.29
N ALA A 262 -17.43 -10.55 4.45
CA ALA A 262 -16.52 -11.14 5.42
C ALA A 262 -15.75 -12.36 4.87
N ASP A 263 -16.37 -13.14 3.97
CA ASP A 263 -15.73 -14.26 3.28
C ASP A 263 -14.59 -13.79 2.36
N ALA A 264 -14.75 -12.66 1.66
CA ALA A 264 -13.70 -12.07 0.84
C ALA A 264 -12.53 -11.56 1.70
N VAL A 265 -12.82 -10.89 2.81
CA VAL A 265 -11.79 -10.44 3.77
C VAL A 265 -11.01 -11.62 4.32
N THR A 266 -11.71 -12.63 4.86
CA THR A 266 -11.09 -13.83 5.42
C THR A 266 -10.25 -14.58 4.39
N TYR A 267 -10.73 -14.66 3.14
CA TYR A 267 -10.00 -15.30 2.06
C TYR A 267 -8.66 -14.62 1.79
N TRP A 268 -8.65 -13.30 1.60
CA TRP A 268 -7.43 -12.55 1.30
C TRP A 268 -6.49 -12.37 2.50
N GLU A 269 -7.02 -12.32 3.72
CA GLU A 269 -6.18 -12.45 4.92
C GLU A 269 -5.44 -13.80 4.93
N GLY A 270 -6.14 -14.89 4.60
CA GLY A 270 -5.55 -16.23 4.49
C GLY A 270 -4.46 -16.30 3.42
N VAL A 271 -4.76 -15.83 2.21
CA VAL A 271 -3.79 -15.76 1.09
C VAL A 271 -2.55 -14.98 1.51
N THR A 272 -2.73 -13.79 2.10
CA THR A 272 -1.63 -12.93 2.53
C THR A 272 -0.77 -13.60 3.61
N ARG A 273 -1.39 -14.17 4.63
CA ARG A 273 -0.69 -14.84 5.73
C ARG A 273 0.12 -16.05 5.25
N GLU A 274 -0.48 -16.89 4.39
CA GLU A 274 0.20 -18.07 3.85
C GLU A 274 1.35 -17.69 2.92
N MET A 275 1.13 -16.68 2.05
CA MET A 275 2.18 -16.15 1.18
C MET A 275 3.40 -15.66 1.98
N MET A 276 3.18 -14.96 3.10
CA MET A 276 4.26 -14.47 3.96
C MET A 276 5.15 -15.59 4.53
N GLY A 277 4.64 -16.81 4.63
CA GLY A 277 5.39 -18.00 5.02
C GLY A 277 6.22 -18.63 3.89
N SER A 278 6.07 -18.19 2.63
CA SER A 278 6.73 -18.80 1.47
C SER A 278 8.16 -18.28 1.27
N ASP A 279 8.99 -19.13 0.64
CA ASP A 279 10.36 -18.75 0.25
C ASP A 279 10.35 -17.67 -0.84
N GLU A 280 9.39 -17.74 -1.74
CA GLU A 280 9.20 -16.77 -2.81
C GLU A 280 8.99 -15.37 -2.24
N PHE A 281 8.17 -15.24 -1.22
CA PHE A 281 7.93 -13.94 -0.57
C PHE A 281 9.15 -13.45 0.22
N ARG A 282 9.86 -14.35 0.91
CA ARG A 282 11.14 -14.01 1.56
C ARG A 282 12.18 -13.47 0.57
N ASN A 283 12.26 -14.07 -0.62
CA ASN A 283 13.14 -13.60 -1.68
C ASN A 283 12.74 -12.20 -2.19
N VAL A 284 11.43 -11.94 -2.33
CA VAL A 284 10.95 -10.59 -2.69
C VAL A 284 11.32 -9.58 -1.61
N LEU A 285 11.10 -9.90 -0.32
CA LEU A 285 11.48 -8.99 0.78
C LEU A 285 12.99 -8.70 0.78
N THR A 286 13.82 -9.71 0.56
CA THR A 286 15.27 -9.53 0.42
C THR A 286 15.60 -8.60 -0.74
N THR A 287 14.97 -8.78 -1.90
CA THR A 287 15.19 -7.95 -3.10
C THR A 287 14.85 -6.49 -2.87
N VAL A 288 13.79 -6.21 -2.12
CA VAL A 288 13.34 -4.84 -1.84
C VAL A 288 13.93 -4.27 -0.54
N ASN A 289 14.81 -5.01 0.15
CA ASN A 289 15.31 -4.68 1.49
C ASN A 289 14.18 -4.37 2.49
N GLY A 290 13.09 -5.14 2.41
CA GLY A 290 11.93 -5.03 3.29
C GLY A 290 11.93 -6.09 4.38
N GLY A 291 10.98 -5.93 5.31
CA GLY A 291 10.70 -6.91 6.34
C GLY A 291 9.22 -7.36 6.33
N PRO A 292 8.94 -8.55 6.87
CA PRO A 292 7.56 -8.99 7.02
C PRO A 292 6.85 -8.18 8.10
N THR A 293 5.63 -7.75 7.82
CA THR A 293 4.76 -7.07 8.79
C THR A 293 3.34 -7.52 8.56
N TYR A 294 2.87 -8.43 9.39
CA TYR A 294 1.48 -8.88 9.31
C TYR A 294 0.59 -8.05 10.22
N LEU A 295 -0.44 -7.44 9.62
CA LEU A 295 -1.58 -6.88 10.34
C LEU A 295 -2.85 -7.53 9.79
N SER A 296 -3.68 -8.08 10.67
CA SER A 296 -5.03 -8.53 10.32
C SER A 296 -5.91 -7.34 9.96
N SER A 297 -7.07 -7.57 9.35
CA SER A 297 -7.99 -6.52 8.90
C SER A 297 -8.28 -5.50 10.01
N GLY A 298 -8.64 -5.96 11.21
CA GLY A 298 -8.90 -5.06 12.34
C GLY A 298 -7.66 -4.27 12.79
N ALA A 299 -6.50 -4.93 12.90
CA ALA A 299 -5.25 -4.28 13.28
C ALA A 299 -4.77 -3.30 12.18
N PHE A 300 -4.97 -3.65 10.92
CA PHE A 300 -4.58 -2.79 9.81
C PHE A 300 -5.45 -1.52 9.75
N LYS A 301 -6.76 -1.67 9.92
CA LYS A 301 -7.68 -0.52 10.02
C LYS A 301 -7.26 0.41 11.15
N GLN A 302 -7.02 -0.12 12.35
CA GLN A 302 -6.58 0.68 13.51
C GLN A 302 -5.24 1.39 13.24
N ASN A 303 -4.28 0.71 12.61
CA ASN A 303 -3.01 1.29 12.23
C ASN A 303 -3.19 2.47 11.26
N VAL A 304 -4.08 2.32 10.26
CA VAL A 304 -4.38 3.40 9.31
C VAL A 304 -5.04 4.59 10.02
N GLU A 305 -6.02 4.36 10.88
CA GLU A 305 -6.73 5.41 11.63
C GLU A 305 -5.78 6.20 12.54
N ASP A 306 -4.90 5.51 13.26
CA ASP A 306 -3.95 6.13 14.19
C ASP A 306 -2.89 6.96 13.45
N ASN A 307 -2.33 6.40 12.38
CA ASN A 307 -1.32 7.10 11.59
C ASN A 307 -1.92 8.23 10.73
N TYR A 308 -3.17 8.11 10.26
CA TYR A 308 -3.87 9.21 9.58
C TYR A 308 -3.96 10.44 10.47
N ARG A 309 -4.37 10.26 11.75
CA ARG A 309 -4.44 11.36 12.72
C ARG A 309 -3.06 11.94 13.02
N LYS A 310 -2.09 11.11 13.38
CA LYS A 310 -0.71 11.53 13.73
C LYS A 310 -0.03 12.32 12.62
N LEU A 311 -0.12 11.81 11.38
CA LEU A 311 0.49 12.50 10.22
C LEU A 311 -0.26 13.78 9.87
N GLY A 312 -1.58 13.81 10.02
CA GLY A 312 -2.38 15.01 9.83
C GLY A 312 -2.02 16.14 10.79
N GLU A 313 -1.80 15.82 12.06
CA GLU A 313 -1.32 16.75 13.09
C GLU A 313 0.10 17.24 12.75
N ALA A 314 1.03 16.35 12.47
CA ALA A 314 2.40 16.69 12.13
C ALA A 314 2.51 17.57 10.86
N ILE A 315 1.71 17.28 9.83
CA ILE A 315 1.63 18.10 8.61
C ILE A 315 1.09 19.50 8.92
N ALA A 316 0.11 19.61 9.82
CA ALA A 316 -0.44 20.91 10.26
C ALA A 316 0.60 21.73 11.01
N ASP A 317 1.30 21.13 11.98
CA ASP A 317 2.34 21.79 12.81
C ASP A 317 3.53 22.28 11.96
N LEU A 318 3.87 21.54 10.91
CA LEU A 318 4.89 21.93 9.95
C LEU A 318 4.44 23.04 8.98
N GLY A 319 3.15 23.42 8.99
CA GLY A 319 2.61 24.42 8.08
C GLY A 319 2.64 23.97 6.61
N LEU A 320 2.59 22.66 6.36
CA LEU A 320 2.66 22.07 5.01
C LEU A 320 1.28 21.91 4.36
N LYS A 321 0.17 22.17 5.06
CA LYS A 321 -1.17 22.17 4.45
C LYS A 321 -1.23 23.18 3.32
N SER A 322 -1.74 22.78 2.16
CA SER A 322 -2.10 23.74 1.11
C SER A 322 -3.19 24.67 1.61
N LYS A 323 -2.99 25.97 1.41
CA LYS A 323 -4.02 26.98 1.64
C LYS A 323 -5.21 26.76 0.71
#